data_fb370201213400c9e015315fcdfaa64a
#
_entry.id   fb370201213400c9e015315fcdfaa64a
#
_cell.length_a   1.000
_cell.length_b   1.000
_cell.length_c   1.000
_cell.angle_alpha   90.00
_cell.angle_beta   90.00
_cell.angle_gamma   90.00
#
_symmetry.space_group_name_H-M   'P 1'
#
loop_
_entity.id
_entity.type
_entity.pdbx_description
1 polymer ?
#
loop_
_entity_poly.entity_id
_entity_poly.type
_entity_poly.pdbx_seq_one_letter_code
_entity_poly.pdbx_strand_id
1 'polypeptide(L)'
;VVMLLQLDFLQYSAQLRRSEAAGQAVVFDPIRRKNVVLTPEEWLRQLVLQYLLRTKGYPPSHIRIEIGLIINGMPRRCDIVVFDPQLRPWLLVECKSPRIPLTQAAFEQVARYNLAFQAPYLAITNGAATFCARLAHGQGTFAFLADFPDYPAQPE
;
A
#
# COMPACT_ATOMS: atom_id res chain seq x y z
N VAL A 1 9.95 -9.41 17.22
CA VAL A 1 10.54 -10.13 16.09
C VAL A 1 10.14 -9.44 14.79
N VAL A 2 11.12 -9.08 13.98
CA VAL A 2 10.88 -8.54 12.64
C VAL A 2 10.52 -9.70 11.72
N MET A 3 9.41 -9.57 11.00
CA MET A 3 8.93 -10.59 10.08
C MET A 3 8.90 -10.01 8.67
N LEU A 4 9.74 -10.58 7.80
CA LEU A 4 9.81 -10.23 6.39
C LEU A 4 8.93 -11.20 5.60
N LEU A 5 7.97 -10.67 4.86
CA LEU A 5 7.06 -11.45 4.03
C LEU A 5 7.58 -11.52 2.60
N GLN A 6 7.40 -12.68 1.97
CA GLN A 6 7.60 -12.85 0.53
C GLN A 6 6.24 -13.17 -0.08
N LEU A 7 5.57 -12.15 -0.59
CA LEU A 7 4.25 -12.27 -1.20
C LEU A 7 4.41 -12.32 -2.72
N ASP A 8 3.67 -13.21 -3.36
CA ASP A 8 3.71 -13.35 -4.82
C ASP A 8 2.78 -12.34 -5.48
N PHE A 9 3.26 -11.12 -5.64
CA PHE A 9 2.51 -10.09 -6.37
C PHE A 9 2.50 -10.33 -7.88
N LEU A 10 3.53 -11.00 -8.42
CA LEU A 10 3.66 -11.24 -9.86
C LEU A 10 2.57 -12.18 -10.40
N GLN A 11 1.91 -12.96 -9.54
CA GLN A 11 0.78 -13.78 -9.93
C GLN A 11 -0.34 -12.98 -10.63
N TYR A 12 -0.41 -11.68 -10.39
CA TYR A 12 -1.42 -10.79 -10.96
C TYR A 12 -0.97 -10.02 -12.20
N SER A 13 0.21 -10.32 -12.75
CA SER A 13 0.75 -9.61 -13.91
C SER A 13 -0.22 -9.64 -15.11
N ALA A 14 -0.90 -10.77 -15.33
CA ALA A 14 -1.83 -10.95 -16.43
C ALA A 14 -3.14 -10.15 -16.28
N GLN A 15 -3.49 -9.71 -15.07
CA GLN A 15 -4.69 -8.92 -14.81
C GLN A 15 -4.47 -7.43 -15.07
N LEU A 16 -3.24 -6.97 -15.23
CA LEU A 16 -2.96 -5.57 -15.51
C LEU A 16 -3.31 -5.21 -16.94
N ARG A 17 -4.11 -4.18 -17.12
CA ARG A 17 -4.55 -3.70 -18.43
C ARG A 17 -3.56 -2.71 -19.00
N ARG A 18 -2.56 -3.23 -19.70
CA ARG A 18 -1.49 -2.44 -20.33
C ARG A 18 -1.91 -2.04 -21.74
N SER A 19 -1.56 -0.81 -22.13
CA SER A 19 -1.76 -0.30 -23.47
C SER A 19 -0.74 0.81 -23.76
N GLU A 20 -0.85 1.44 -24.92
CA GLU A 20 -0.05 2.62 -25.25
C GLU A 20 -0.96 3.82 -25.47
N ALA A 21 -0.53 4.97 -24.99
CA ALA A 21 -1.17 6.25 -25.20
C ALA A 21 -0.13 7.33 -25.42
N ALA A 22 -0.25 8.08 -26.52
CA ALA A 22 0.68 9.14 -26.90
C ALA A 22 2.17 8.70 -26.91
N GLY A 23 2.43 7.46 -27.36
CA GLY A 23 3.78 6.88 -27.44
C GLY A 23 4.34 6.40 -26.10
N GLN A 24 3.55 6.38 -25.04
CA GLN A 24 3.96 5.89 -23.72
C GLN A 24 3.18 4.63 -23.33
N ALA A 25 3.86 3.70 -22.64
CA ALA A 25 3.19 2.59 -21.99
C ALA A 25 2.34 3.10 -20.83
N VAL A 26 1.10 2.65 -20.76
CA VAL A 26 0.15 3.01 -19.69
C VAL A 26 -0.48 1.74 -19.12
N VAL A 27 -1.00 1.86 -17.92
CA VAL A 27 -1.78 0.82 -17.26
C VAL A 27 -3.09 1.43 -16.76
N PHE A 28 -4.18 0.69 -16.90
CA PHE A 28 -5.47 1.13 -16.35
C PHE A 28 -5.52 0.87 -14.85
N ASP A 29 -5.75 1.95 -14.09
CA ASP A 29 -5.94 1.89 -12.64
C ASP A 29 -7.43 1.73 -12.32
N PRO A 30 -7.86 0.60 -11.74
CA PRO A 30 -9.28 0.36 -11.48
C PRO A 30 -9.85 1.21 -10.34
N ILE A 31 -9.01 1.79 -9.49
CA ILE A 31 -9.45 2.66 -8.40
C ILE A 31 -9.57 4.10 -8.88
N ARG A 32 -8.53 4.63 -9.52
CA ARG A 32 -8.57 5.99 -10.12
C ARG A 32 -9.40 6.05 -11.41
N ARG A 33 -9.71 4.87 -11.99
CA ARG A 33 -10.54 4.70 -13.19
C ARG A 33 -10.01 5.47 -14.39
N LYS A 34 -8.71 5.39 -14.60
CA LYS A 34 -8.01 6.04 -15.72
C LYS A 34 -6.73 5.30 -16.05
N ASN A 35 -6.21 5.54 -17.26
CA ASN A 35 -4.87 5.13 -17.62
C ASN A 35 -3.84 6.02 -16.95
N VAL A 36 -2.78 5.43 -16.41
CA VAL A 36 -1.65 6.11 -15.81
C VAL A 36 -0.36 5.64 -16.47
N VAL A 37 0.66 6.48 -16.50
CA VAL A 37 1.95 6.13 -17.10
C VAL A 37 2.56 4.96 -16.34
N LEU A 38 3.00 3.94 -17.09
CA LEU A 38 3.56 2.74 -16.53
C LEU A 38 5.05 2.95 -16.21
N THR A 39 5.33 3.29 -14.96
CA THR A 39 6.68 3.31 -14.40
C THR A 39 6.92 2.02 -13.60
N PRO A 40 8.18 1.67 -13.25
CA PRO A 40 8.44 0.53 -12.37
C PRO A 40 7.71 0.61 -11.03
N GLU A 41 7.60 1.81 -10.47
CA GLU A 41 6.87 2.05 -9.22
C GLU A 41 5.36 1.87 -9.39
N GLU A 42 4.78 2.40 -10.49
CA GLU A 42 3.35 2.22 -10.78
C GLU A 42 3.02 0.75 -11.09
N TRP A 43 3.92 0.04 -11.77
CA TRP A 43 3.79 -1.40 -11.97
C TRP A 43 3.64 -2.14 -10.66
N LEU A 44 4.53 -1.88 -9.70
CA LEU A 44 4.46 -2.49 -8.38
C LEU A 44 3.17 -2.12 -7.65
N ARG A 45 2.81 -0.84 -7.66
CA ARG A 45 1.57 -0.36 -7.03
C ARG A 45 0.35 -1.10 -7.57
N GLN A 46 0.27 -1.28 -8.88
CA GLN A 46 -0.85 -1.99 -9.51
C GLN A 46 -0.88 -3.48 -9.14
N LEU A 47 0.27 -4.13 -9.06
CA LEU A 47 0.34 -5.52 -8.60
C LEU A 47 -0.11 -5.67 -7.15
N VAL A 48 0.34 -4.79 -6.28
CA VAL A 48 -0.09 -4.76 -4.87
C VAL A 48 -1.58 -4.52 -4.78
N LEU A 49 -2.10 -3.58 -5.56
CA LEU A 49 -3.53 -3.27 -5.60
C LEU A 49 -4.35 -4.51 -5.98
N GLN A 50 -3.93 -5.26 -6.99
CA GLN A 50 -4.60 -6.50 -7.39
C GLN A 50 -4.57 -7.55 -6.26
N TYR A 51 -3.46 -7.65 -5.53
CA TYR A 51 -3.37 -8.55 -4.38
C TYR A 51 -4.40 -8.16 -3.29
N LEU A 52 -4.50 -6.88 -2.96
CA LEU A 52 -5.48 -6.41 -1.98
C LEU A 52 -6.92 -6.68 -2.41
N LEU A 53 -7.22 -6.47 -3.69
CA LEU A 53 -8.57 -6.67 -4.23
C LEU A 53 -8.94 -8.15 -4.34
N ARG A 54 -8.03 -8.97 -4.88
CA ARG A 54 -8.33 -10.36 -5.27
C ARG A 54 -8.00 -11.38 -4.18
N THR A 55 -6.85 -11.25 -3.53
CA THR A 55 -6.43 -12.19 -2.48
C THR A 55 -7.05 -11.80 -1.15
N LYS A 56 -6.97 -10.53 -0.77
CA LYS A 56 -7.48 -10.06 0.52
C LYS A 56 -8.96 -9.68 0.48
N GLY A 57 -9.51 -9.47 -0.71
CA GLY A 57 -10.93 -9.13 -0.86
C GLY A 57 -11.32 -7.76 -0.30
N TYR A 58 -10.37 -6.82 -0.23
CA TYR A 58 -10.68 -5.49 0.27
C TYR A 58 -11.65 -4.77 -0.67
N PRO A 59 -12.64 -4.05 -0.14
CA PRO A 59 -13.64 -3.39 -0.99
C PRO A 59 -13.00 -2.25 -1.79
N PRO A 60 -13.14 -2.23 -3.11
CA PRO A 60 -12.53 -1.19 -3.95
C PRO A 60 -13.05 0.21 -3.64
N SER A 61 -14.28 0.34 -3.14
CA SER A 61 -14.85 1.63 -2.72
C SER A 61 -14.15 2.25 -1.51
N HIS A 62 -13.38 1.46 -0.75
CA HIS A 62 -12.66 1.88 0.46
C HIS A 62 -11.16 2.02 0.23
N ILE A 63 -10.71 1.95 -1.02
CA ILE A 63 -9.30 2.12 -1.39
C ILE A 63 -9.11 3.45 -2.10
N ARG A 64 -8.03 4.15 -1.76
CA ARG A 64 -7.59 5.39 -2.44
C ARG A 64 -6.11 5.27 -2.79
N ILE A 65 -5.75 5.89 -3.90
CA ILE A 65 -4.39 5.88 -4.45
C ILE A 65 -3.82 7.30 -4.40
N GLU A 66 -2.55 7.41 -4.01
CA GLU A 66 -1.81 8.67 -3.95
C GLU A 66 -2.50 9.76 -3.12
N ILE A 67 -2.98 9.39 -1.94
CA ILE A 67 -3.55 10.38 -1.02
C ILE A 67 -2.45 11.30 -0.50
N GLY A 68 -2.65 12.61 -0.71
CA GLY A 68 -1.77 13.66 -0.21
C GLY A 68 -2.17 14.13 1.18
N LEU A 69 -1.15 14.37 2.02
CA LEU A 69 -1.27 15.03 3.32
C LEU A 69 -0.18 16.08 3.48
N ILE A 70 -0.44 17.06 4.32
CA ILE A 70 0.60 17.98 4.78
C ILE A 70 0.98 17.58 6.21
N ILE A 71 2.26 17.21 6.41
CA ILE A 71 2.82 16.82 7.69
C ILE A 71 3.98 17.79 8.02
N ASN A 72 3.88 18.50 9.14
CA ASN A 72 4.85 19.51 9.54
C ASN A 72 5.16 20.53 8.43
N GLY A 73 4.11 20.99 7.71
CA GLY A 73 4.23 21.94 6.62
C GLY A 73 4.78 21.35 5.31
N MET A 74 5.07 20.05 5.26
CA MET A 74 5.61 19.38 4.07
C MET A 74 4.57 18.46 3.44
N PRO A 75 4.38 18.51 2.10
CA PRO A 75 3.48 17.58 1.43
C PRO A 75 4.05 16.16 1.47
N ARG A 76 3.19 15.20 1.80
CA ARG A 76 3.48 13.77 1.78
C ARG A 76 2.37 13.05 1.03
N ARG A 77 2.71 11.96 0.35
CA ARG A 77 1.75 11.07 -0.30
C ARG A 77 1.90 9.67 0.22
N CYS A 78 0.78 9.01 0.41
CA CYS A 78 0.73 7.58 0.65
C CYS A 78 0.30 6.88 -0.65
N ASP A 79 0.98 5.81 -1.03
CA ASP A 79 0.71 5.10 -2.29
C ASP A 79 -0.70 4.50 -2.32
N ILE A 80 -1.06 3.76 -1.27
CA ILE A 80 -2.38 3.14 -1.14
C ILE A 80 -2.87 3.34 0.29
N VAL A 81 -4.09 3.81 0.42
CA VAL A 81 -4.79 3.89 1.72
C VAL A 81 -6.06 3.08 1.63
N VAL A 82 -6.24 2.15 2.57
CA VAL A 82 -7.47 1.39 2.74
C VAL A 82 -8.20 1.97 3.95
N PHE A 83 -9.47 2.33 3.76
CA PHE A 83 -10.33 2.87 4.81
C PHE A 83 -11.19 1.76 5.41
N ASP A 84 -11.42 1.82 6.72
CA ASP A 84 -12.32 0.90 7.41
C ASP A 84 -13.80 1.17 7.05
N PRO A 85 -14.75 0.33 7.50
CA PRO A 85 -16.18 0.57 7.22
C PRO A 85 -16.70 1.91 7.74
N GLN A 86 -16.05 2.55 8.72
CA GLN A 86 -16.38 3.87 9.22
C GLN A 86 -15.64 5.00 8.52
N LEU A 87 -14.96 4.69 7.40
CA LEU A 87 -14.20 5.64 6.57
C LEU A 87 -13.03 6.30 7.31
N ARG A 88 -12.40 5.58 8.24
CA ARG A 88 -11.14 6.00 8.86
C ARG A 88 -9.98 5.28 8.17
N PRO A 89 -8.80 5.92 8.04
CA PRO A 89 -7.62 5.23 7.55
C PRO A 89 -7.33 3.99 8.39
N TRP A 90 -7.20 2.84 7.74
CA TRP A 90 -7.04 1.56 8.41
C TRP A 90 -5.73 0.86 8.07
N LEU A 91 -5.38 0.82 6.79
CA LEU A 91 -4.11 0.27 6.32
C LEU A 91 -3.46 1.25 5.35
N LEU A 92 -2.21 1.57 5.60
CA LEU A 92 -1.37 2.35 4.69
C LEU A 92 -0.39 1.40 4.01
N VAL A 93 -0.21 1.54 2.70
CA VAL A 93 0.78 0.76 1.95
C VAL A 93 1.71 1.72 1.22
N GLU A 94 3.01 1.56 1.45
CA GLU A 94 4.08 2.26 0.74
C GLU A 94 4.81 1.31 -0.20
N CYS A 95 4.92 1.70 -1.46
CA CYS A 95 5.67 0.97 -2.47
C CYS A 95 7.01 1.64 -2.69
N LYS A 96 8.07 0.87 -2.62
CA LYS A 96 9.44 1.33 -2.84
C LYS A 96 10.01 0.69 -4.10
N SER A 97 10.98 1.35 -4.72
CA SER A 97 11.68 0.78 -5.88
C SER A 97 12.22 -0.62 -5.55
N PRO A 98 12.12 -1.60 -6.47
CA PRO A 98 12.71 -2.92 -6.29
C PRO A 98 14.23 -2.90 -6.03
N ARG A 99 14.90 -1.80 -6.36
CA ARG A 99 16.33 -1.62 -6.12
C ARG A 99 16.67 -1.17 -4.71
N ILE A 100 15.67 -0.76 -3.92
CA ILE A 100 15.87 -0.30 -2.55
C ILE A 100 15.67 -1.50 -1.62
N PRO A 101 16.70 -1.92 -0.86
CA PRO A 101 16.52 -2.97 0.13
C PRO A 101 15.62 -2.46 1.26
N LEU A 102 14.69 -3.31 1.70
CA LEU A 102 13.85 -3.00 2.85
C LEU A 102 14.56 -3.41 4.14
N THR A 103 14.67 -2.45 5.06
CA THR A 103 15.22 -2.65 6.38
C THR A 103 14.22 -2.23 7.43
N GLN A 104 14.42 -2.65 8.68
CA GLN A 104 13.61 -2.17 9.79
C GLN A 104 13.68 -0.65 9.93
N ALA A 105 14.85 -0.05 9.71
CA ALA A 105 15.04 1.40 9.75
C ALA A 105 14.18 2.11 8.68
N ALA A 106 14.11 1.56 7.47
CA ALA A 106 13.26 2.10 6.41
C ALA A 106 11.78 2.02 6.79
N PHE A 107 11.35 0.91 7.40
CA PHE A 107 9.99 0.77 7.91
C PHE A 107 9.68 1.82 8.98
N GLU A 108 10.57 1.99 9.95
CA GLU A 108 10.39 2.96 11.04
C GLU A 108 10.32 4.40 10.52
N GLN A 109 11.07 4.72 9.47
CA GLN A 109 11.02 6.03 8.84
C GLN A 109 9.65 6.28 8.19
N VAL A 110 9.14 5.32 7.45
CA VAL A 110 7.80 5.41 6.84
C VAL A 110 6.73 5.49 7.92
N ALA A 111 6.85 4.71 8.98
CA ALA A 111 5.91 4.73 10.11
C ALA A 111 5.84 6.12 10.75
N ARG A 112 6.97 6.81 10.91
CA ARG A 112 6.98 8.18 11.42
C ARG A 112 6.26 9.17 10.52
N TYR A 113 6.43 9.06 9.20
CA TYR A 113 5.72 9.93 8.26
C TYR A 113 4.22 9.68 8.27
N ASN A 114 3.80 8.45 8.54
CA ASN A 114 2.40 8.05 8.49
C ASN A 114 1.66 8.20 9.83
N LEU A 115 2.31 8.72 10.87
CA LEU A 115 1.68 9.00 12.17
C LEU A 115 0.46 9.92 12.05
N ALA A 116 0.48 10.86 11.08
CA ALA A 116 -0.62 11.79 10.87
C ALA A 116 -1.92 11.11 10.41
N PHE A 117 -1.84 9.94 9.77
CA PHE A 117 -3.02 9.17 9.38
C PHE A 117 -3.64 8.41 10.55
N GLN A 118 -2.87 8.09 11.57
CA GLN A 118 -3.25 7.28 12.72
C GLN A 118 -3.87 5.92 12.35
N ALA A 119 -3.50 5.38 11.18
CA ALA A 119 -3.95 4.07 10.76
C ALA A 119 -3.35 2.98 11.66
N PRO A 120 -4.13 1.95 12.05
CA PRO A 120 -3.61 0.87 12.89
C PRO A 120 -2.63 -0.05 12.17
N TYR A 121 -2.63 -0.09 10.85
CA TYR A 121 -1.78 -0.98 10.08
C TYR A 121 -0.94 -0.22 9.05
N LEU A 122 0.28 -0.67 8.86
CA LEU A 122 1.21 -0.14 7.86
C LEU A 122 1.92 -1.30 7.16
N ALA A 123 2.00 -1.23 5.85
CA ALA A 123 2.81 -2.12 5.04
C ALA A 123 3.78 -1.32 4.17
N ILE A 124 4.96 -1.87 3.97
CA ILE A 124 5.96 -1.36 3.03
C ILE A 124 6.45 -2.53 2.18
N THR A 125 6.55 -2.32 0.89
CA THR A 125 7.00 -3.36 -0.05
C THR A 125 7.91 -2.77 -1.12
N ASN A 126 8.89 -3.58 -1.56
CA ASN A 126 9.66 -3.32 -2.78
C ASN A 126 9.35 -4.34 -3.89
N GLY A 127 8.33 -5.17 -3.69
CA GLY A 127 7.93 -6.23 -4.61
C GLY A 127 8.57 -7.57 -4.29
N ALA A 128 9.85 -7.60 -3.92
CA ALA A 128 10.55 -8.82 -3.52
C ALA A 128 10.37 -9.14 -2.03
N ALA A 129 10.26 -8.10 -1.21
CA ALA A 129 10.12 -8.21 0.22
C ALA A 129 9.03 -7.27 0.72
N THR A 130 8.37 -7.64 1.81
CA THR A 130 7.27 -6.87 2.40
C THR A 130 7.34 -6.94 3.92
N PHE A 131 7.19 -5.80 4.58
CA PHE A 131 6.89 -5.72 6.01
C PHE A 131 5.45 -5.26 6.18
N CYS A 132 4.72 -5.90 7.08
CA CYS A 132 3.41 -5.46 7.52
C CYS A 132 3.37 -5.47 9.04
N ALA A 133 2.84 -4.40 9.64
CA ALA A 133 2.81 -4.29 11.09
C ALA A 133 1.55 -3.60 11.57
N ARG A 134 1.15 -3.96 12.78
CA ARG A 134 0.20 -3.23 13.57
C ARG A 134 0.93 -2.17 14.39
N LEU A 135 0.44 -0.94 14.33
CA LEU A 135 1.03 0.20 15.03
C LEU A 135 0.25 0.44 16.34
N ALA A 136 0.98 0.57 17.45
CA ALA A 136 0.40 1.00 18.72
C ALA A 136 0.65 2.51 18.85
N HIS A 137 -0.30 3.31 18.38
CA HIS A 137 -0.22 4.76 18.49
C HIS A 137 -0.20 5.19 19.96
N GLY A 138 0.69 6.11 20.30
CA GLY A 138 0.92 6.57 21.68
C GLY A 138 1.99 5.78 22.44
N GLN A 139 2.35 4.57 21.98
CA GLN A 139 3.41 3.77 22.60
C GLN A 139 4.69 3.69 21.73
N GLY A 140 4.59 4.08 20.45
CA GLY A 140 5.70 4.03 19.51
C GLY A 140 6.20 2.62 19.19
N THR A 141 5.36 1.60 19.39
CA THR A 141 5.70 0.20 19.16
C THR A 141 5.01 -0.37 17.95
N PHE A 142 5.61 -1.42 17.38
CA PHE A 142 5.09 -2.14 16.21
C PHE A 142 5.01 -3.63 16.53
N ALA A 143 3.97 -4.29 16.04
CA ALA A 143 3.87 -5.75 16.02
C ALA A 143 3.83 -6.21 14.57
N PHE A 144 4.89 -6.89 14.12
CA PHE A 144 4.96 -7.40 12.75
C PHE A 144 4.01 -8.57 12.55
N LEU A 145 3.35 -8.59 11.40
CA LEU A 145 2.34 -9.57 11.03
C LEU A 145 2.88 -10.54 9.99
N ALA A 146 2.32 -11.75 9.96
CA ALA A 146 2.66 -12.79 8.99
C ALA A 146 1.99 -12.60 7.62
N ASP A 147 1.03 -11.69 7.50
CA ASP A 147 0.30 -11.35 6.28
C ASP A 147 -0.38 -9.99 6.46
N PHE A 148 -0.94 -9.46 5.38
CA PHE A 148 -1.86 -8.33 5.47
C PHE A 148 -3.05 -8.70 6.36
N PRO A 149 -3.57 -7.75 7.15
CA PRO A 149 -4.70 -8.04 8.03
C PRO A 149 -5.99 -8.33 7.24
N ASP A 150 -6.86 -9.14 7.81
CA ASP A 150 -8.20 -9.33 7.26
C ASP A 150 -9.01 -8.05 7.40
N TYR A 151 -9.80 -7.72 6.37
CA TYR A 151 -10.62 -6.51 6.38
C TYR A 151 -11.65 -6.61 7.50
N PRO A 152 -11.84 -5.53 8.31
CA PRO A 152 -12.74 -5.58 9.45
C PRO A 152 -14.20 -5.79 9.00
N ALA A 153 -14.91 -6.66 9.73
CA ALA A 153 -16.33 -6.87 9.49
C ALA A 153 -17.12 -5.57 9.72
N GLN A 154 -18.15 -5.36 8.90
CA GLN A 154 -19.09 -4.28 9.20
C GLN A 154 -19.82 -4.61 10.51
N PRO A 155 -20.00 -3.65 11.42
CA PRO A 155 -20.86 -3.86 12.57
C PRO A 155 -22.29 -4.14 12.08
N GLU A 156 -22.89 -5.17 12.67
CA GLU A 156 -24.31 -5.50 12.44
C GLU A 156 -25.24 -4.36 12.85
#